data_d39ae98efabc957d9dcf30052bfc847b
#
_entry.id   d39ae98efabc957d9dcf30052bfc847b
#
_cell.length_a   1.000
_cell.length_b   1.000
_cell.length_c   1.000
_cell.angle_alpha   90.00
_cell.angle_beta   90.00
_cell.angle_gamma   90.00
#
_symmetry.space_group_name_H-M   'P 1'
#
loop_
_entity.id
_entity.type
_entity.pdbx_description
1 polymer ?
#
loop_
_entity_poly.entity_id
_entity_poly.type
_entity_poly.pdbx_seq_one_letter_code
_entity_poly.pdbx_strand_id
1 'polypeptide(L)'
;MDALPRYSPGGGALSLADDVVDIWLAFDAHFQTPEVQADFVALLPPQDVGRMQLLYAESGRRQFALTRALQRHVLSAYAADVQPGQWQFQSSAEGRPSLAPPFDRTGLHFNIAHTEGVVAMAVCRHASVGVDVEKLDRAPLAVADRFFSAVEAAELRALPSDAQPRRFWRLWTLKEAYLKAIGTGLAGGLGRMSFIFETAESFRFERADDADAARWQFHQLEIGAEHVLALAVLPRGGDAPLELTVREFRAAG
;
A
#
# COMPACT_ATOMS: atom_id res chain seq x y z
N MET A 1 2.38 0.21 -20.48
CA MET A 1 2.08 -0.79 -19.43
C MET A 1 1.09 -1.77 -20.05
N ASP A 2 1.48 -3.03 -20.22
CA ASP A 2 0.56 -4.07 -20.68
C ASP A 2 -0.64 -4.15 -19.76
N ALA A 3 -1.80 -4.60 -20.27
CA ALA A 3 -3.01 -4.66 -19.47
C ALA A 3 -2.79 -5.56 -18.25
N LEU A 4 -2.97 -5.00 -17.05
CA LEU A 4 -2.82 -5.75 -15.79
C LEU A 4 -3.78 -6.95 -15.75
N PRO A 5 -3.38 -8.10 -15.17
CA PRO A 5 -4.29 -9.19 -14.88
C PRO A 5 -5.47 -8.69 -14.05
N ARG A 6 -6.70 -8.95 -14.52
CA ARG A 6 -7.94 -8.50 -13.87
C ARG A 6 -8.52 -9.62 -13.03
N TYR A 7 -9.00 -9.27 -11.86
CA TYR A 7 -9.71 -10.17 -10.96
C TYR A 7 -11.04 -9.55 -10.55
N SER A 8 -12.10 -10.33 -10.61
CA SER A 8 -13.41 -9.96 -10.10
C SER A 8 -13.82 -10.88 -8.94
N PRO A 9 -14.61 -10.40 -7.99
CA PRO A 9 -15.22 -11.26 -6.96
C PRO A 9 -15.87 -12.50 -7.58
N GLY A 10 -15.59 -13.68 -7.04
CA GLY A 10 -16.05 -14.96 -7.61
C GLY A 10 -15.11 -15.59 -8.64
N GLY A 11 -13.98 -14.95 -8.96
CA GLY A 11 -12.86 -15.60 -9.66
C GLY A 11 -12.30 -16.77 -8.86
N GLY A 12 -11.63 -17.71 -9.52
CA GLY A 12 -11.05 -18.89 -8.86
C GLY A 12 -10.05 -18.53 -7.76
N ALA A 13 -9.79 -19.50 -6.87
CA ALA A 13 -8.79 -19.33 -5.80
C ALA A 13 -7.39 -19.06 -6.39
N LEU A 14 -6.69 -18.10 -5.80
CA LEU A 14 -5.32 -17.78 -6.14
C LEU A 14 -4.34 -18.49 -5.21
N SER A 15 -3.20 -18.88 -5.76
CA SER A 15 -2.06 -19.35 -4.98
C SER A 15 -1.08 -18.22 -4.75
N LEU A 16 -0.56 -18.11 -3.54
CA LEU A 16 0.48 -17.15 -3.17
C LEU A 16 1.71 -17.94 -2.71
N ALA A 17 2.77 -17.90 -3.51
CA ALA A 17 4.04 -18.52 -3.17
C ALA A 17 4.81 -17.66 -2.13
N ASP A 18 5.76 -18.29 -1.43
CA ASP A 18 6.51 -17.61 -0.37
C ASP A 18 7.49 -16.55 -0.89
N ASP A 19 7.88 -16.63 -2.16
CA ASP A 19 8.78 -15.69 -2.84
C ASP A 19 8.04 -14.62 -3.64
N VAL A 20 6.70 -14.54 -3.50
CA VAL A 20 5.85 -13.61 -4.27
C VAL A 20 5.19 -12.58 -3.36
N VAL A 21 5.13 -11.34 -3.84
CA VAL A 21 4.26 -10.29 -3.31
C VAL A 21 3.27 -9.87 -4.39
N ASP A 22 1.99 -10.05 -4.15
CA ASP A 22 0.94 -9.53 -5.03
C ASP A 22 0.54 -8.12 -4.64
N ILE A 23 0.60 -7.19 -5.58
CA ILE A 23 0.11 -5.81 -5.46
C ILE A 23 -1.23 -5.72 -6.17
N TRP A 24 -2.25 -5.33 -5.43
CA TRP A 24 -3.60 -5.13 -5.93
C TRP A 24 -3.91 -3.65 -6.06
N LEU A 25 -4.43 -3.26 -7.21
CA LEU A 25 -4.86 -1.89 -7.50
C LEU A 25 -6.36 -1.87 -7.76
N ALA A 26 -7.06 -0.97 -7.10
CA ALA A 26 -8.47 -0.69 -7.35
C ALA A 26 -8.61 0.81 -7.68
N PHE A 27 -9.07 1.11 -8.89
CA PHE A 27 -9.25 2.48 -9.35
C PHE A 27 -10.68 2.94 -9.05
N ASP A 28 -10.84 4.03 -8.33
CA ASP A 28 -12.14 4.57 -7.90
C ASP A 28 -13.13 4.71 -9.06
N ALA A 29 -12.63 5.07 -10.25
CA ALA A 29 -13.44 5.25 -11.45
C ALA A 29 -14.22 4.00 -11.88
N HIS A 30 -13.77 2.81 -11.47
CA HIS A 30 -14.41 1.54 -11.84
C HIS A 30 -15.54 1.10 -10.89
N PHE A 31 -15.78 1.86 -9.82
CA PHE A 31 -16.70 1.47 -8.74
C PHE A 31 -17.69 2.57 -8.38
N GLN A 32 -18.14 3.33 -9.39
CA GLN A 32 -18.97 4.53 -9.18
C GLN A 32 -20.49 4.24 -9.13
N THR A 33 -20.93 3.03 -9.52
CA THR A 33 -22.38 2.75 -9.58
C THR A 33 -22.96 2.56 -8.17
N PRO A 34 -24.21 3.01 -7.93
CA PRO A 34 -24.85 2.85 -6.62
C PRO A 34 -24.95 1.41 -6.15
N GLU A 35 -25.14 0.46 -7.05
CA GLU A 35 -25.28 -0.97 -6.77
C GLU A 35 -23.94 -1.51 -6.19
N VAL A 36 -22.83 -1.25 -6.87
CA VAL A 36 -21.49 -1.66 -6.43
C VAL A 36 -21.14 -1.02 -5.07
N GLN A 37 -21.51 0.24 -4.88
CA GLN A 37 -21.28 0.91 -3.60
C GLN A 37 -22.14 0.29 -2.47
N ALA A 38 -23.39 -0.07 -2.76
CA ALA A 38 -24.25 -0.75 -1.80
C ALA A 38 -23.69 -2.13 -1.40
N ASP A 39 -23.19 -2.90 -2.37
CA ASP A 39 -22.55 -4.19 -2.12
C ASP A 39 -21.31 -4.04 -1.22
N PHE A 40 -20.48 -3.02 -1.47
CA PHE A 40 -19.31 -2.75 -0.61
C PHE A 40 -19.71 -2.37 0.80
N VAL A 41 -20.73 -1.52 0.95
CA VAL A 41 -21.24 -1.12 2.28
C VAL A 41 -21.84 -2.31 3.02
N ALA A 42 -22.49 -3.25 2.33
CA ALA A 42 -23.05 -4.46 2.94
C ALA A 42 -21.99 -5.39 3.55
N LEU A 43 -20.74 -5.29 3.11
CA LEU A 43 -19.60 -6.03 3.69
C LEU A 43 -19.05 -5.41 4.99
N LEU A 44 -19.44 -4.17 5.30
CA LEU A 44 -18.86 -3.43 6.42
C LEU A 44 -19.51 -3.87 7.75
N PRO A 45 -18.72 -4.13 8.80
CA PRO A 45 -19.27 -4.28 10.14
C PRO A 45 -19.83 -2.93 10.65
N PRO A 46 -20.77 -2.94 11.61
CA PRO A 46 -21.43 -1.73 12.10
C PRO A 46 -20.49 -0.60 12.52
N GLN A 47 -19.35 -0.93 13.13
CA GLN A 47 -18.34 0.06 13.50
C GLN A 47 -17.70 0.78 12.30
N ASP A 48 -17.48 0.07 11.18
CA ASP A 48 -16.93 0.66 9.99
C ASP A 48 -17.98 1.50 9.24
N VAL A 49 -19.24 1.09 9.25
CA VAL A 49 -20.36 1.92 8.77
C VAL A 49 -20.41 3.23 9.55
N GLY A 50 -20.32 3.17 10.89
CA GLY A 50 -20.29 4.37 11.73
C GLY A 50 -19.12 5.29 11.40
N ARG A 51 -17.91 4.74 11.20
CA ARG A 51 -16.72 5.54 10.78
C ARG A 51 -16.90 6.16 9.42
N MET A 52 -17.43 5.41 8.45
CA MET A 52 -17.70 5.91 7.10
C MET A 52 -18.67 7.10 7.12
N GLN A 53 -19.73 7.03 7.93
CA GLN A 53 -20.73 8.10 8.05
C GLN A 53 -20.17 9.40 8.62
N LEU A 54 -19.07 9.34 9.40
CA LEU A 54 -18.39 10.53 9.91
C LEU A 54 -17.58 11.27 8.85
N LEU A 55 -17.32 10.65 7.70
CA LEU A 55 -16.61 11.30 6.60
C LEU A 55 -17.52 12.30 5.90
N TYR A 56 -17.07 13.55 5.82
CA TYR A 56 -17.86 14.64 5.24
C TYR A 56 -18.07 14.46 3.73
N ALA A 57 -16.99 14.23 2.98
CA ALA A 57 -17.03 14.10 1.53
C ALA A 57 -17.57 12.73 1.09
N GLU A 58 -18.47 12.74 0.10
CA GLU A 58 -18.99 11.51 -0.49
C GLU A 58 -17.89 10.67 -1.15
N SER A 59 -16.92 11.32 -1.82
CA SER A 59 -15.74 10.64 -2.36
C SER A 59 -14.95 9.89 -1.29
N GLY A 60 -14.78 10.49 -0.11
CA GLY A 60 -14.14 9.83 1.03
C GLY A 60 -14.92 8.62 1.53
N ARG A 61 -16.25 8.70 1.58
CA ARG A 61 -17.11 7.55 1.96
C ARG A 61 -16.99 6.42 0.94
N ARG A 62 -17.03 6.73 -0.35
CA ARG A 62 -16.85 5.72 -1.42
C ARG A 62 -15.46 5.07 -1.35
N GLN A 63 -14.40 5.85 -1.19
CA GLN A 63 -13.05 5.32 -1.09
C GLN A 63 -12.87 4.47 0.17
N PHE A 64 -13.49 4.85 1.30
CA PHE A 64 -13.49 4.03 2.51
C PHE A 64 -14.16 2.67 2.26
N ALA A 65 -15.34 2.64 1.65
CA ALA A 65 -16.06 1.40 1.33
C ALA A 65 -15.25 0.53 0.36
N LEU A 66 -14.69 1.11 -0.71
CA LEU A 66 -13.81 0.42 -1.66
C LEU A 66 -12.58 -0.18 -0.96
N THR A 67 -11.92 0.57 -0.08
CA THR A 67 -10.74 0.09 0.67
C THR A 67 -11.08 -1.15 1.48
N ARG A 68 -12.22 -1.14 2.18
CA ARG A 68 -12.68 -2.28 3.00
C ARG A 68 -13.13 -3.46 2.16
N ALA A 69 -13.81 -3.21 1.04
CA ALA A 69 -14.23 -4.24 0.12
C ALA A 69 -13.03 -4.91 -0.56
N LEU A 70 -12.08 -4.13 -1.09
CA LEU A 70 -10.84 -4.64 -1.66
C LEU A 70 -10.12 -5.57 -0.70
N GLN A 71 -9.91 -5.11 0.54
CA GLN A 71 -9.23 -5.88 1.58
C GLN A 71 -9.89 -7.26 1.78
N ARG A 72 -11.21 -7.33 1.87
CA ARG A 72 -11.98 -8.54 2.12
C ARG A 72 -12.00 -9.49 0.92
N HIS A 73 -12.26 -8.96 -0.26
CA HIS A 73 -12.32 -9.76 -1.48
C HIS A 73 -10.94 -10.31 -1.85
N VAL A 74 -9.89 -9.51 -1.75
CA VAL A 74 -8.53 -9.94 -2.06
C VAL A 74 -8.07 -11.03 -1.10
N LEU A 75 -8.31 -10.92 0.19
CA LEU A 75 -7.95 -11.96 1.15
C LEU A 75 -8.72 -13.27 0.87
N SER A 76 -10.01 -13.18 0.52
CA SER A 76 -10.81 -14.36 0.14
C SER A 76 -10.32 -15.01 -1.16
N ALA A 77 -9.67 -14.28 -2.06
CA ALA A 77 -9.05 -14.88 -3.24
C ALA A 77 -7.92 -15.85 -2.90
N TYR A 78 -7.24 -15.66 -1.76
CA TYR A 78 -6.16 -16.54 -1.28
C TYR A 78 -6.60 -17.54 -0.21
N ALA A 79 -7.82 -17.43 0.30
CA ALA A 79 -8.41 -18.32 1.29
C ALA A 79 -9.88 -18.60 0.90
N ALA A 80 -10.07 -19.49 -0.07
CA ALA A 80 -11.35 -19.72 -0.73
C ALA A 80 -12.47 -20.22 0.20
N ASP A 81 -12.12 -20.75 1.36
CA ASP A 81 -13.03 -21.18 2.42
C ASP A 81 -13.54 -20.03 3.30
N VAL A 82 -12.98 -18.81 3.14
CA VAL A 82 -13.36 -17.62 3.90
C VAL A 82 -14.08 -16.63 2.99
N GLN A 83 -15.36 -16.39 3.27
CA GLN A 83 -16.13 -15.38 2.53
C GLN A 83 -15.73 -13.95 2.91
N PRO A 84 -15.83 -12.96 2.01
CA PRO A 84 -15.40 -11.57 2.27
C PRO A 84 -15.96 -10.97 3.56
N GLY A 85 -17.23 -11.24 3.89
CA GLY A 85 -17.87 -10.73 5.10
C GLY A 85 -17.39 -11.36 6.41
N GLN A 86 -16.68 -12.50 6.36
CA GLN A 86 -16.24 -13.23 7.56
C GLN A 86 -14.93 -12.71 8.15
N TRP A 87 -14.11 -12.02 7.35
CA TRP A 87 -12.81 -11.51 7.81
C TRP A 87 -12.94 -10.57 9.00
N GLN A 88 -12.12 -10.82 10.02
CA GLN A 88 -11.98 -9.97 11.17
C GLN A 88 -10.58 -9.38 11.24
N PHE A 89 -10.51 -8.11 11.61
CA PHE A 89 -9.28 -7.35 11.68
C PHE A 89 -9.09 -6.77 13.07
N GLN A 90 -7.84 -6.66 13.45
CA GLN A 90 -7.39 -5.93 14.63
C GLN A 90 -6.41 -4.83 14.19
N SER A 91 -6.22 -3.83 15.03
CA SER A 91 -5.27 -2.76 14.75
C SER A 91 -4.20 -2.72 15.84
N SER A 92 -2.96 -2.46 15.46
CA SER A 92 -1.91 -2.12 16.42
C SER A 92 -2.23 -0.80 17.13
N ALA A 93 -1.41 -0.42 18.12
CA ALA A 93 -1.52 0.87 18.81
C ALA A 93 -1.35 2.05 17.84
N GLU A 94 -0.55 1.87 16.79
CA GLU A 94 -0.29 2.86 15.73
C GLU A 94 -1.34 2.81 14.60
N GLY A 95 -2.36 1.94 14.72
CA GLY A 95 -3.47 1.86 13.77
C GLY A 95 -3.23 0.95 12.56
N ARG A 96 -2.12 0.19 12.50
CA ARG A 96 -1.87 -0.77 11.43
C ARG A 96 -2.85 -1.93 11.50
N PRO A 97 -3.65 -2.20 10.44
CA PRO A 97 -4.54 -3.34 10.43
C PRO A 97 -3.78 -4.66 10.22
N SER A 98 -4.24 -5.70 10.90
CA SER A 98 -3.80 -7.09 10.72
C SER A 98 -4.97 -8.04 10.86
N LEU A 99 -4.80 -9.30 10.47
CA LEU A 99 -5.82 -10.33 10.65
C LEU A 99 -5.98 -10.66 12.14
N ALA A 100 -7.21 -10.68 12.62
CA ALA A 100 -7.55 -11.16 13.95
C ALA A 100 -7.69 -12.69 13.97
N PRO A 101 -7.53 -13.37 15.14
CA PRO A 101 -7.84 -14.78 15.26
C PRO A 101 -9.30 -15.07 14.85
N PRO A 102 -9.57 -16.22 14.19
CA PRO A 102 -8.62 -17.29 13.85
C PRO A 102 -7.87 -17.07 12.53
N PHE A 103 -8.10 -15.96 11.82
CA PHE A 103 -7.61 -15.71 10.46
C PHE A 103 -6.10 -15.40 10.40
N ASP A 104 -5.47 -15.03 11.52
CA ASP A 104 -4.03 -14.87 11.66
C ASP A 104 -3.23 -16.15 11.31
N ARG A 105 -3.88 -17.32 11.40
CA ARG A 105 -3.31 -18.63 11.06
C ARG A 105 -3.26 -18.92 9.56
N THR A 106 -3.86 -18.11 8.72
CA THR A 106 -3.79 -18.26 7.25
C THR A 106 -2.38 -18.04 6.71
N GLY A 107 -1.50 -17.42 7.49
CA GLY A 107 -0.16 -17.01 7.05
C GLY A 107 -0.17 -15.88 6.03
N LEU A 108 -1.33 -15.24 5.80
CA LEU A 108 -1.44 -14.07 4.95
C LEU A 108 -1.07 -12.81 5.73
N HIS A 109 -0.22 -11.98 5.13
CA HIS A 109 0.09 -10.65 5.61
C HIS A 109 -0.27 -9.64 4.53
N PHE A 110 -0.71 -8.48 4.94
CA PHE A 110 -1.09 -7.43 4.01
C PHE A 110 -0.78 -6.04 4.55
N ASN A 111 -0.69 -5.10 3.64
CA ASN A 111 -0.73 -3.67 3.94
C ASN A 111 -1.56 -2.97 2.87
N ILE A 112 -2.21 -1.86 3.22
CA ILE A 112 -3.12 -1.15 2.33
C ILE A 112 -2.88 0.35 2.43
N ALA A 113 -2.93 1.03 1.30
CA ALA A 113 -2.81 2.48 1.18
C ALA A 113 -3.82 2.99 0.15
N HIS A 114 -4.12 4.27 0.22
CA HIS A 114 -4.96 4.92 -0.78
C HIS A 114 -4.59 6.39 -0.90
N THR A 115 -4.79 6.91 -2.09
CA THR A 115 -4.78 8.33 -2.41
C THR A 115 -5.96 8.63 -3.34
N GLU A 116 -6.15 9.86 -3.75
CA GLU A 116 -7.22 10.20 -4.70
C GLU A 116 -7.12 9.33 -5.98
N GLY A 117 -8.18 8.63 -6.30
CA GLY A 117 -8.33 7.85 -7.52
C GLY A 117 -7.89 6.39 -7.44
N VAL A 118 -7.13 5.97 -6.41
CA VAL A 118 -6.62 4.61 -6.32
C VAL A 118 -6.50 4.11 -4.88
N VAL A 119 -6.80 2.83 -4.69
CA VAL A 119 -6.46 2.05 -3.50
C VAL A 119 -5.45 0.99 -3.91
N ALA A 120 -4.37 0.84 -3.14
CA ALA A 120 -3.34 -0.17 -3.33
C ALA A 120 -3.27 -1.10 -2.11
N MET A 121 -3.13 -2.40 -2.34
CA MET A 121 -2.96 -3.40 -1.29
C MET A 121 -1.85 -4.37 -1.67
N ALA A 122 -0.88 -4.56 -0.78
CA ALA A 122 0.11 -5.61 -0.92
C ALA A 122 -0.31 -6.83 -0.09
N VAL A 123 -0.17 -8.03 -0.66
CA VAL A 123 -0.44 -9.31 0.03
C VAL A 123 0.76 -10.23 -0.17
N CYS A 124 1.23 -10.86 0.90
CA CYS A 124 2.35 -11.79 0.86
C CYS A 124 2.32 -12.75 2.07
N ARG A 125 3.32 -13.63 2.14
CA ARG A 125 3.57 -14.52 3.27
C ARG A 125 4.59 -13.95 4.28
N HIS A 126 5.03 -12.70 4.09
CA HIS A 126 6.01 -12.03 4.94
C HIS A 126 5.35 -11.07 5.93
N ALA A 127 5.74 -11.14 7.20
CA ALA A 127 5.12 -10.34 8.27
C ALA A 127 5.38 -8.83 8.13
N SER A 128 6.56 -8.45 7.63
CA SER A 128 6.95 -7.06 7.45
C SER A 128 6.75 -6.64 6.01
N VAL A 129 5.57 -6.16 5.69
CA VAL A 129 5.20 -5.61 4.39
C VAL A 129 4.51 -4.26 4.57
N GLY A 130 4.87 -3.30 3.76
CA GLY A 130 4.23 -1.98 3.70
C GLY A 130 4.12 -1.49 2.27
N VAL A 131 3.01 -0.89 1.93
CA VAL A 131 2.74 -0.25 0.64
C VAL A 131 2.29 1.18 0.87
N ASP A 132 2.75 2.07 0.02
CA ASP A 132 2.25 3.43 -0.06
C ASP A 132 2.01 3.84 -1.50
N VAL A 133 1.00 4.69 -1.73
CA VAL A 133 0.65 5.20 -3.05
C VAL A 133 0.23 6.65 -2.94
N GLU A 134 0.79 7.50 -3.82
CA GLU A 134 0.49 8.94 -3.84
C GLU A 134 0.23 9.43 -5.25
N LYS A 135 -0.65 10.43 -5.35
CA LYS A 135 -0.89 11.13 -6.60
C LYS A 135 0.24 12.12 -6.86
N LEU A 136 0.75 12.10 -8.10
CA LEU A 136 1.81 13.00 -8.56
C LEU A 136 1.23 14.38 -8.88
N ASP A 137 0.82 15.09 -7.87
CA ASP A 137 0.35 16.47 -7.97
C ASP A 137 1.35 17.46 -7.33
N ARG A 138 0.88 18.64 -6.94
CA ARG A 138 1.70 19.67 -6.31
C ARG A 138 2.27 19.17 -4.98
N ALA A 139 3.58 18.86 -4.96
CA ALA A 139 4.27 18.41 -3.77
C ALA A 139 4.43 19.56 -2.74
N PRO A 140 4.22 19.28 -1.45
CA PRO A 140 4.46 20.24 -0.38
C PRO A 140 5.97 20.33 -0.04
N LEU A 141 6.78 20.83 -0.97
CA LEU A 141 8.25 20.82 -0.88
C LEU A 141 8.79 21.44 0.43
N ALA A 142 8.06 22.38 1.01
CA ALA A 142 8.43 23.01 2.27
C ALA A 142 8.53 22.03 3.47
N VAL A 143 7.86 20.88 3.41
CA VAL A 143 7.93 19.89 4.49
C VAL A 143 9.14 18.96 4.36
N ALA A 144 9.85 18.98 3.22
CA ALA A 144 11.01 18.14 2.99
C ALA A 144 12.09 18.33 4.07
N ASP A 145 12.36 19.56 4.47
CA ASP A 145 13.35 19.90 5.52
C ASP A 145 13.01 19.31 6.90
N ARG A 146 11.74 19.04 7.14
CA ARG A 146 11.27 18.48 8.41
C ARG A 146 11.25 16.96 8.41
N PHE A 147 10.97 16.35 7.26
CA PHE A 147 10.68 14.91 7.18
C PHE A 147 11.73 14.09 6.43
N PHE A 148 12.52 14.71 5.56
CA PHE A 148 13.59 14.02 4.85
C PHE A 148 14.91 14.14 5.61
N SER A 149 15.84 13.23 5.34
CA SER A 149 17.20 13.38 5.84
C SER A 149 17.89 14.60 5.20
N ALA A 150 18.96 15.09 5.82
CA ALA A 150 19.68 16.25 5.29
C ALA A 150 20.23 16.01 3.88
N VAL A 151 20.63 14.76 3.58
CA VAL A 151 21.12 14.38 2.24
C VAL A 151 19.99 14.41 1.22
N GLU A 152 18.85 13.78 1.51
CA GLU A 152 17.70 13.77 0.61
C GLU A 152 17.15 15.18 0.35
N ALA A 153 17.06 16.01 1.39
CA ALA A 153 16.58 17.38 1.26
C ALA A 153 17.55 18.23 0.40
N ALA A 154 18.87 18.02 0.53
CA ALA A 154 19.87 18.70 -0.29
C ALA A 154 19.80 18.25 -1.74
N GLU A 155 19.71 16.94 -1.99
CA GLU A 155 19.56 16.38 -3.35
C GLU A 155 18.28 16.86 -4.02
N LEU A 156 17.15 16.87 -3.28
CA LEU A 156 15.87 17.35 -3.82
C LEU A 156 15.97 18.81 -4.29
N ARG A 157 16.59 19.68 -3.48
CA ARG A 157 16.77 21.10 -3.85
C ARG A 157 17.73 21.31 -5.01
N ALA A 158 18.70 20.43 -5.21
CA ALA A 158 19.65 20.50 -6.32
C ALA A 158 19.02 20.12 -7.68
N LEU A 159 17.86 19.47 -7.69
CA LEU A 159 17.14 19.13 -8.91
C LEU A 159 16.52 20.39 -9.55
N PRO A 160 16.33 20.38 -10.89
CA PRO A 160 15.47 21.35 -11.56
C PRO A 160 14.08 21.42 -10.93
N SER A 161 13.49 22.61 -10.87
CA SER A 161 12.25 22.86 -10.15
C SER A 161 11.06 22.02 -10.63
N ASP A 162 11.03 21.66 -11.89
CA ASP A 162 10.03 20.79 -12.52
C ASP A 162 10.20 19.30 -12.15
N ALA A 163 11.41 18.89 -11.79
CA ALA A 163 11.70 17.52 -11.34
C ALA A 163 11.48 17.30 -9.83
N GLN A 164 11.49 18.37 -9.03
CA GLN A 164 11.37 18.29 -7.58
C GLN A 164 10.07 17.64 -7.08
N PRO A 165 8.86 17.96 -7.61
CA PRO A 165 7.62 17.35 -7.14
C PRO A 165 7.61 15.83 -7.29
N ARG A 166 8.06 15.32 -8.43
CA ARG A 166 8.12 13.87 -8.66
C ARG A 166 9.12 13.19 -7.74
N ARG A 167 10.30 13.76 -7.54
CA ARG A 167 11.31 13.23 -6.60
C ARG A 167 10.79 13.25 -5.16
N PHE A 168 10.06 14.30 -4.76
CA PHE A 168 9.43 14.39 -3.46
C PHE A 168 8.49 13.22 -3.20
N TRP A 169 7.55 12.95 -4.10
CA TRP A 169 6.58 11.87 -3.93
C TRP A 169 7.24 10.48 -3.98
N ARG A 170 8.29 10.34 -4.77
CA ARG A 170 9.08 9.09 -4.77
C ARG A 170 9.77 8.84 -3.43
N LEU A 171 10.38 9.84 -2.82
CA LEU A 171 10.98 9.73 -1.49
C LEU A 171 9.91 9.50 -0.42
N TRP A 172 8.82 10.23 -0.49
CA TRP A 172 7.71 10.12 0.45
C TRP A 172 7.14 8.71 0.50
N THR A 173 6.75 8.16 -0.65
CA THR A 173 6.15 6.83 -0.73
C THR A 173 7.09 5.73 -0.25
N LEU A 174 8.40 5.81 -0.56
CA LEU A 174 9.40 4.85 -0.05
C LEU A 174 9.48 4.88 1.47
N LYS A 175 9.53 6.07 2.06
CA LYS A 175 9.60 6.24 3.51
C LYS A 175 8.33 5.76 4.21
N GLU A 176 7.16 6.14 3.70
CA GLU A 176 5.88 5.69 4.25
C GLU A 176 5.69 4.17 4.10
N ALA A 177 6.05 3.58 2.96
CA ALA A 177 6.00 2.13 2.79
C ALA A 177 6.87 1.41 3.84
N TYR A 178 8.08 1.89 4.09
CA TYR A 178 8.95 1.34 5.13
C TYR A 178 8.35 1.49 6.53
N LEU A 179 7.86 2.68 6.90
CA LEU A 179 7.25 2.91 8.23
C LEU A 179 5.99 2.04 8.44
N LYS A 180 5.20 1.83 7.39
CA LYS A 180 4.06 0.91 7.41
C LYS A 180 4.51 -0.53 7.59
N ALA A 181 5.62 -0.93 6.94
CA ALA A 181 6.16 -2.29 7.08
C ALA A 181 6.64 -2.59 8.50
N ILE A 182 7.36 -1.66 9.15
CA ILE A 182 7.80 -1.82 10.54
C ILE A 182 6.70 -1.51 11.56
N GLY A 183 5.58 -0.91 11.14
CA GLY A 183 4.41 -0.66 11.99
C GLY A 183 4.56 0.47 13.00
N THR A 184 5.50 1.39 12.83
CA THR A 184 5.78 2.48 13.79
C THR A 184 5.04 3.78 13.46
N GLY A 185 4.39 3.86 12.29
CA GLY A 185 3.80 5.09 11.80
C GLY A 185 4.81 6.24 11.73
N LEU A 186 4.36 7.47 11.64
CA LEU A 186 5.23 8.66 11.57
C LEU A 186 6.16 8.83 12.79
N ALA A 187 5.83 8.23 13.94
CA ALA A 187 6.69 8.22 15.12
C ALA A 187 8.02 7.49 14.88
N GLY A 188 8.10 6.60 13.89
CA GLY A 188 9.32 5.95 13.45
C GLY A 188 10.39 6.89 12.89
N GLY A 189 10.04 8.15 12.60
CA GLY A 189 10.93 9.22 12.22
C GLY A 189 11.39 9.14 10.77
N LEU A 190 10.68 9.83 9.88
CA LEU A 190 11.02 9.91 8.44
C LEU A 190 12.46 10.39 8.18
N GLY A 191 12.99 11.29 9.01
CA GLY A 191 14.36 11.82 8.89
C GLY A 191 15.47 10.85 9.36
N ARG A 192 15.12 9.70 9.97
CA ARG A 192 16.10 8.72 10.49
C ARG A 192 16.54 7.70 9.45
N MET A 193 15.98 7.73 8.26
CA MET A 193 16.33 6.89 7.13
C MET A 193 16.61 7.74 5.90
N SER A 194 17.38 7.20 4.97
CA SER A 194 17.69 7.86 3.71
C SER A 194 17.51 6.91 2.54
N PHE A 195 16.87 7.39 1.47
CA PHE A 195 16.85 6.78 0.16
C PHE A 195 17.69 7.64 -0.78
N ILE A 196 18.89 7.19 -1.10
CA ILE A 196 19.85 7.92 -1.92
C ILE A 196 19.76 7.43 -3.33
N PHE A 197 19.28 8.26 -4.23
CA PHE A 197 19.13 7.92 -5.64
C PHE A 197 20.45 8.01 -6.36
N GLU A 198 20.93 6.89 -6.90
CA GLU A 198 22.16 6.77 -7.68
C GLU A 198 21.90 7.03 -9.17
N THR A 199 20.68 6.67 -9.62
CA THR A 199 20.18 6.95 -10.97
C THR A 199 18.72 7.41 -10.91
N ALA A 200 18.07 7.58 -12.05
CA ALA A 200 16.63 7.83 -12.07
C ALA A 200 15.82 6.66 -11.49
N GLU A 201 16.32 5.43 -11.62
CA GLU A 201 15.58 4.19 -11.28
C GLU A 201 16.14 3.49 -10.03
N SER A 202 17.45 3.62 -9.75
CA SER A 202 18.12 2.93 -8.66
C SER A 202 18.36 3.83 -7.46
N PHE A 203 18.22 3.26 -6.28
CA PHE A 203 18.52 3.91 -5.01
C PHE A 203 19.05 2.89 -4.00
N ARG A 204 19.76 3.36 -3.00
CA ARG A 204 20.13 2.57 -1.82
C ARG A 204 19.43 3.11 -0.59
N PHE A 205 19.12 2.19 0.32
CA PHE A 205 18.48 2.49 1.59
C PHE A 205 19.52 2.49 2.71
N GLU A 206 19.43 3.48 3.59
CA GLU A 206 20.28 3.59 4.78
C GLU A 206 19.43 3.91 6.00
N ARG A 207 19.63 3.12 7.06
CA ARG A 207 19.09 3.36 8.40
C ARG A 207 19.99 2.76 9.45
N ALA A 208 20.67 3.60 10.22
CA ALA A 208 21.72 3.16 11.15
C ALA A 208 21.21 2.34 12.35
N ASP A 209 19.95 2.51 12.74
CA ASP A 209 19.31 1.82 13.86
C ASP A 209 18.45 0.62 13.44
N ASP A 210 18.54 0.19 12.18
CA ASP A 210 17.90 -1.02 11.67
C ASP A 210 18.94 -2.09 11.35
N ALA A 211 18.98 -3.15 12.14
CA ALA A 211 19.92 -4.26 11.96
C ALA A 211 19.67 -5.03 10.64
N ASP A 212 18.46 -4.97 10.11
CA ASP A 212 18.05 -5.61 8.87
C ASP A 212 18.09 -4.67 7.66
N ALA A 213 18.66 -3.46 7.79
CA ALA A 213 18.64 -2.45 6.74
C ALA A 213 19.06 -2.97 5.36
N ALA A 214 20.10 -3.82 5.30
CA ALA A 214 20.60 -4.40 4.05
C ALA A 214 19.70 -5.50 3.46
N ARG A 215 18.75 -6.03 4.24
CA ARG A 215 17.85 -7.12 3.82
C ARG A 215 16.51 -6.64 3.30
N TRP A 216 16.17 -5.36 3.54
CA TRP A 216 14.93 -4.79 3.02
C TRP A 216 14.94 -4.75 1.51
N GLN A 217 13.84 -5.20 0.90
CA GLN A 217 13.60 -5.07 -0.52
C GLN A 217 12.56 -3.98 -0.76
N PHE A 218 12.92 -3.05 -1.65
CA PHE A 218 12.05 -1.93 -2.01
C PHE A 218 11.78 -1.97 -3.50
N HIS A 219 10.53 -1.73 -3.85
CA HIS A 219 10.11 -1.59 -5.22
C HIS A 219 9.30 -0.30 -5.38
N GLN A 220 9.48 0.36 -6.50
CA GLN A 220 8.75 1.57 -6.83
C GLN A 220 8.15 1.44 -8.23
N LEU A 221 6.86 1.73 -8.35
CA LEU A 221 6.10 1.58 -9.58
C LEU A 221 5.37 2.89 -9.89
N GLU A 222 5.34 3.25 -11.17
CA GLU A 222 4.46 4.30 -11.66
C GLU A 222 3.14 3.67 -12.11
N ILE A 223 2.04 4.16 -11.55
CA ILE A 223 0.70 3.70 -11.85
C ILE A 223 0.04 4.71 -12.79
N GLY A 224 0.09 4.39 -14.09
CA GLY A 224 -0.25 5.37 -15.11
C GLY A 224 0.72 6.56 -15.10
N ALA A 225 0.20 7.75 -15.46
CA ALA A 225 0.96 8.99 -15.44
C ALA A 225 0.81 9.79 -14.13
N GLU A 226 -0.14 9.39 -13.28
CA GLU A 226 -0.63 10.24 -12.18
C GLU A 226 -0.24 9.76 -10.79
N HIS A 227 0.20 8.51 -10.62
CA HIS A 227 0.50 7.97 -9.29
C HIS A 227 1.85 7.29 -9.22
N VAL A 228 2.45 7.33 -8.05
CA VAL A 228 3.62 6.54 -7.69
C VAL A 228 3.28 5.67 -6.48
N LEU A 229 3.70 4.41 -6.55
CA LEU A 229 3.54 3.42 -5.50
C LEU A 229 4.92 2.94 -5.06
N ALA A 230 5.11 2.77 -3.76
CA ALA A 230 6.27 2.09 -3.21
C ALA A 230 5.85 0.90 -2.34
N LEU A 231 6.65 -0.15 -2.40
CA LEU A 231 6.56 -1.35 -1.57
C LEU A 231 7.85 -1.51 -0.78
N ALA A 232 7.73 -1.83 0.49
CA ALA A 232 8.83 -2.24 1.37
C ALA A 232 8.50 -3.62 1.95
N VAL A 233 9.43 -4.58 1.81
CA VAL A 233 9.26 -5.94 2.35
C VAL A 233 10.56 -6.39 3.00
N LEU A 234 10.45 -7.02 4.17
CA LEU A 234 11.54 -7.77 4.78
C LEU A 234 11.28 -9.26 4.57
N PRO A 235 12.02 -9.94 3.68
CA PRO A 235 11.82 -11.36 3.41
C PRO A 235 12.03 -12.23 4.65
N ARG A 236 11.26 -13.31 4.77
CA ARG A 236 11.54 -14.39 5.73
C ARG A 236 12.52 -15.36 5.09
N GLY A 237 13.64 -15.62 5.74
CA GLY A 237 14.46 -16.78 5.39
C GLY A 237 15.36 -16.66 4.17
N GLY A 238 15.98 -15.50 3.94
CA GLY A 238 17.01 -15.35 2.91
C GLY A 238 16.98 -14.00 2.22
N ASP A 239 17.97 -13.78 1.36
CA ASP A 239 18.16 -12.50 0.64
C ASP A 239 17.75 -12.60 -0.84
N ALA A 240 17.06 -13.70 -1.23
CA ALA A 240 16.59 -13.86 -2.61
C ALA A 240 15.58 -12.75 -2.97
N PRO A 241 15.68 -12.18 -4.18
CA PRO A 241 14.70 -11.21 -4.65
C PRO A 241 13.29 -11.80 -4.66
N LEU A 242 12.33 -11.03 -4.17
CA LEU A 242 10.91 -11.37 -4.26
C LEU A 242 10.37 -11.02 -5.64
N GLU A 243 9.51 -11.89 -6.16
CA GLU A 243 8.76 -11.63 -7.39
C GLU A 243 7.55 -10.75 -7.08
N LEU A 244 7.32 -9.73 -7.92
CA LEU A 244 6.14 -8.88 -7.84
C LEU A 244 5.13 -9.23 -8.92
N THR A 245 3.89 -9.44 -8.53
CA THR A 245 2.77 -9.51 -9.44
C THR A 245 1.82 -8.32 -9.18
N VAL A 246 1.55 -7.54 -10.20
CA VAL A 246 0.57 -6.45 -10.11
C VAL A 246 -0.75 -6.88 -10.73
N ARG A 247 -1.84 -6.75 -9.98
CA ARG A 247 -3.19 -7.15 -10.37
C ARG A 247 -4.16 -5.98 -10.26
N GLU A 248 -5.16 -5.98 -11.11
CA GLU A 248 -6.25 -5.02 -11.01
C GLU A 248 -7.51 -5.70 -10.47
N PHE A 249 -8.07 -5.11 -9.42
CA PHE A 249 -9.37 -5.50 -8.90
C PHE A 249 -10.47 -4.82 -9.70
N ARG A 250 -11.49 -5.58 -10.09
CA ARG A 250 -12.66 -5.10 -10.83
C ARG A 250 -13.94 -5.55 -10.14
N ALA A 251 -15.02 -4.80 -10.29
CA ALA A 251 -16.34 -5.29 -9.93
C ALA A 251 -16.70 -6.53 -10.77
N ALA A 252 -17.51 -7.43 -10.21
CA ALA A 252 -18.14 -8.47 -11.00
C ALA A 252 -19.03 -7.80 -12.05
N GLY A 253 -18.86 -8.16 -13.32
CA GLY A 253 -19.71 -7.70 -14.41
C GLY A 253 -21.08 -8.35 -14.39
#